data_51c7173ef1d74e893aef339399cb6b21
#
_entry.id   51c7173ef1d74e893aef339399cb6b21
#
_cell.length_a   1.000
_cell.length_b   1.000
_cell.length_c   1.000
_cell.angle_alpha   90.00
_cell.angle_beta   90.00
_cell.angle_gamma   90.00
#
_symmetry.space_group_name_H-M   'P 1'
#
loop_
_entity.id
_entity.type
_entity.pdbx_description
1 polymer ?
#
loop_
_entity_poly.entity_id
_entity_poly.type
_entity_poly.pdbx_seq_one_letter_code
_entity_poly.pdbx_strand_id
1 'polypeptide(L)'
;MSSSILSISQGDIAVVTDPGTVWRVGYRPDPWTWTPWQYAENGRFNGRWDDPDGNYRTLYTGTTLLGCLLEVLARFRPDLALVNELDGIIEDPDDHVVYPTSAPGIVPRSWLLPRTATTGTLIGTFCAVTNSTTLSTLRPLFLGQALRYGLPDFDAAALRLAKPRALTQTVSSFLYGTTIRGEAAFDGVQFQSSSSPATGTNSP
;
A
#
# COMPACT_ATOMS: atom_id res chain seq x y z
N MET A 1 18.64 4.34 6.89
CA MET A 1 17.60 4.51 7.92
C MET A 1 17.95 3.60 9.08
N SER A 2 17.97 4.12 10.30
CA SER A 2 18.25 3.29 11.50
C SER A 2 16.93 2.61 11.90
N SER A 3 16.98 1.30 12.04
CA SER A 3 15.84 0.53 12.57
C SER A 3 16.12 0.25 14.05
N SER A 4 15.13 0.44 14.89
CA SER A 4 15.16 0.14 16.32
C SER A 4 14.06 -0.87 16.66
N ILE A 5 14.06 -1.34 17.89
CA ILE A 5 13.06 -2.28 18.39
C ILE A 5 12.18 -1.56 19.40
N LEU A 6 10.88 -1.73 19.27
CA LEU A 6 9.86 -1.25 20.18
C LEU A 6 9.11 -2.45 20.75
N SER A 7 9.09 -2.58 22.07
CA SER A 7 8.37 -3.67 22.74
C SER A 7 6.93 -3.26 23.01
N ILE A 8 6.00 -4.07 22.55
CA ILE A 8 4.57 -3.97 22.82
C ILE A 8 4.10 -5.18 23.65
N SER A 9 2.85 -5.22 24.07
CA SER A 9 2.32 -6.32 24.91
C SER A 9 2.39 -7.70 24.24
N GLN A 10 2.38 -7.75 22.91
CA GLN A 10 2.44 -8.99 22.12
C GLN A 10 3.85 -9.44 21.76
N GLY A 11 4.87 -8.59 21.95
CA GLY A 11 6.27 -8.88 21.63
C GLY A 11 6.99 -7.67 21.02
N ASP A 12 8.07 -7.94 20.32
CA ASP A 12 8.94 -6.91 19.76
C ASP A 12 8.56 -6.57 18.33
N ILE A 13 8.56 -5.28 18.02
CA ILE A 13 8.27 -4.72 16.70
C ILE A 13 9.47 -3.91 16.22
N ALA A 14 9.95 -4.19 15.03
CA ALA A 14 10.94 -3.35 14.38
C ALA A 14 10.30 -2.05 13.89
N VAL A 15 10.93 -0.92 14.21
CA VAL A 15 10.42 0.40 13.83
C VAL A 15 11.50 1.22 13.12
N VAL A 16 11.03 2.15 12.29
CA VAL A 16 11.83 3.22 11.71
C VAL A 16 11.31 4.53 12.27
N THR A 17 12.19 5.28 12.92
CA THR A 17 11.89 6.60 13.47
C THR A 17 12.38 7.66 12.50
N ASP A 18 11.57 8.67 12.27
CA ASP A 18 11.86 9.83 11.43
C ASP A 18 12.47 9.43 10.08
N PRO A 19 11.70 8.77 9.19
CA PRO A 19 12.21 8.29 7.90
C PRO A 19 12.82 9.38 7.02
N GLY A 20 12.52 10.65 7.30
CA GLY A 20 13.07 11.81 6.60
C GLY A 20 12.35 12.11 5.30
N THR A 21 13.09 12.43 4.24
CA THR A 21 12.49 12.84 2.97
C THR A 21 11.78 11.70 2.27
N VAL A 22 10.51 11.94 1.93
CA VAL A 22 9.66 11.03 1.17
C VAL A 22 9.01 11.75 0.00
N TRP A 23 8.56 10.97 -0.97
CA TRP A 23 7.84 11.41 -2.16
C TRP A 23 6.37 11.03 -2.06
N ARG A 24 5.52 11.86 -2.66
CA ARG A 24 4.12 11.58 -2.86
C ARG A 24 3.66 12.08 -4.23
N VAL A 25 2.80 11.30 -4.88
CA VAL A 25 2.01 11.71 -6.04
C VAL A 25 0.58 11.91 -5.56
N GLY A 26 0.12 13.16 -5.56
CA GLY A 26 -1.20 13.53 -5.05
C GLY A 26 -1.91 14.51 -5.95
N TYR A 27 -3.11 14.94 -5.56
CA TYR A 27 -3.90 15.90 -6.32
C TYR A 27 -3.44 17.34 -6.08
N ARG A 28 -3.48 18.16 -7.13
CA ARG A 28 -3.30 19.60 -7.06
C ARG A 28 -4.50 20.25 -6.35
N PRO A 29 -4.35 21.42 -5.71
CA PRO A 29 -3.11 22.18 -5.52
C PRO A 29 -2.25 21.64 -4.37
N ASP A 30 -2.82 20.89 -3.43
CA ASP A 30 -2.11 20.36 -2.26
C ASP A 30 -2.08 18.83 -2.28
N PRO A 31 -0.98 18.21 -2.75
CA PRO A 31 -0.85 16.76 -2.83
C PRO A 31 -0.74 16.07 -1.47
N TRP A 32 -0.56 16.82 -0.36
CA TRP A 32 -0.51 16.28 1.00
C TRP A 32 -1.88 16.25 1.68
N THR A 33 -2.89 16.88 1.08
CA THR A 33 -4.25 16.82 1.60
C THR A 33 -4.76 15.38 1.69
N TRP A 34 -5.36 15.06 2.82
CA TRP A 34 -6.08 13.79 3.03
C TRP A 34 -7.24 13.68 2.04
N THR A 35 -7.45 12.49 1.48
CA THR A 35 -8.65 12.23 0.67
C THR A 35 -9.89 12.52 1.51
N PRO A 36 -10.78 13.46 1.07
CA PRO A 36 -11.99 13.79 1.83
C PRO A 36 -12.90 12.58 2.01
N TRP A 37 -13.55 12.48 3.17
CA TRP A 37 -14.46 11.39 3.50
C TRP A 37 -15.64 11.23 2.53
N GLN A 38 -16.03 12.29 1.83
CA GLN A 38 -17.07 12.21 0.80
C GLN A 38 -16.75 11.24 -0.36
N TYR A 39 -15.48 10.88 -0.53
CA TYR A 39 -15.02 9.89 -1.52
C TYR A 39 -14.87 8.49 -0.92
N ALA A 40 -15.21 8.32 0.36
CA ALA A 40 -15.23 7.01 1.00
C ALA A 40 -16.44 6.20 0.53
N GLU A 41 -16.23 4.94 0.22
CA GLU A 41 -17.27 4.00 -0.13
C GLU A 41 -17.78 3.31 1.14
N ASN A 42 -19.05 3.47 1.46
CA ASN A 42 -19.63 2.97 2.71
C ASN A 42 -18.85 3.40 3.98
N GLY A 43 -18.38 4.66 3.99
CA GLY A 43 -17.66 5.23 5.14
C GLY A 43 -16.20 4.79 5.28
N ARG A 44 -15.63 4.10 4.30
CA ARG A 44 -14.25 3.61 4.34
C ARG A 44 -13.56 3.73 2.98
N PHE A 45 -12.24 3.77 3.01
CA PHE A 45 -11.41 3.64 1.81
C PHE A 45 -10.97 2.18 1.64
N ASN A 46 -10.56 1.82 0.43
CA ASN A 46 -10.29 0.44 0.08
C ASN A 46 -8.83 0.22 -0.36
N GLY A 47 -7.89 0.95 0.25
CA GLY A 47 -6.46 0.71 0.08
C GLY A 47 -5.96 -0.46 0.93
N ARG A 48 -4.72 -0.87 0.68
CA ARG A 48 -4.10 -2.02 1.35
C ARG A 48 -3.99 -1.84 2.87
N TRP A 49 -3.71 -0.63 3.32
CA TRP A 49 -3.48 -0.28 4.72
C TRP A 49 -4.57 0.65 5.27
N ASP A 50 -5.67 0.81 4.52
CA ASP A 50 -6.82 1.58 4.99
C ASP A 50 -7.60 0.80 6.06
N ASP A 51 -8.27 1.54 6.92
CA ASP A 51 -9.05 0.93 7.99
C ASP A 51 -10.31 0.23 7.44
N PRO A 52 -10.54 -1.04 7.80
CA PRO A 52 -11.75 -1.75 7.41
C PRO A 52 -13.03 -1.15 8.02
N ASP A 53 -12.91 -0.43 9.14
CA ASP A 53 -14.03 0.16 9.89
C ASP A 53 -14.17 1.68 9.68
N GLY A 54 -13.24 2.32 8.95
CA GLY A 54 -13.30 3.73 8.62
C GLY A 54 -12.91 4.68 9.76
N ASN A 55 -12.14 4.23 10.76
CA ASN A 55 -11.73 5.07 11.88
C ASN A 55 -10.60 6.04 11.52
N TYR A 56 -9.80 5.73 10.50
CA TYR A 56 -8.70 6.58 10.04
C TYR A 56 -8.55 6.59 8.52
N ARG A 57 -7.79 7.55 8.03
CA ARG A 57 -7.40 7.68 6.61
C ARG A 57 -5.91 7.44 6.47
N THR A 58 -5.49 6.95 5.31
CA THR A 58 -4.09 6.63 5.03
C THR A 58 -3.53 7.54 3.94
N LEU A 59 -2.32 8.07 4.14
CA LEU A 59 -1.53 8.73 3.11
C LEU A 59 -0.39 7.79 2.69
N TYR A 60 -0.30 7.53 1.40
CA TYR A 60 0.76 6.69 0.84
C TYR A 60 1.90 7.55 0.33
N THR A 61 3.11 7.22 0.76
CA THR A 61 4.36 7.88 0.38
C THR A 61 5.39 6.84 -0.04
N GLY A 62 6.43 7.27 -0.72
CA GLY A 62 7.55 6.40 -1.10
C GLY A 62 8.90 7.08 -0.86
N THR A 63 9.94 6.29 -0.69
CA THR A 63 11.30 6.79 -0.50
C THR A 63 11.91 7.38 -1.78
N THR A 64 11.34 7.06 -2.94
CA THR A 64 11.78 7.56 -4.24
C THR A 64 10.58 7.97 -5.10
N LEU A 65 10.79 8.97 -5.98
CA LEU A 65 9.77 9.36 -6.96
C LEU A 65 9.41 8.19 -7.88
N LEU A 66 10.40 7.43 -8.34
CA LEU A 66 10.16 6.27 -9.20
C LEU A 66 9.26 5.24 -8.50
N GLY A 67 9.51 4.93 -7.22
CA GLY A 67 8.67 4.03 -6.44
C GLY A 67 7.22 4.51 -6.37
N CYS A 68 7.00 5.80 -6.08
CA CYS A 68 5.66 6.38 -6.08
C CYS A 68 4.97 6.28 -7.45
N LEU A 69 5.69 6.54 -8.55
CA LEU A 69 5.14 6.45 -9.89
C LEU A 69 4.80 5.00 -10.25
N LEU A 70 5.66 4.05 -9.92
CA LEU A 70 5.40 2.62 -10.16
C LEU A 70 4.13 2.14 -9.44
N GLU A 71 3.87 2.63 -8.23
CA GLU A 71 2.67 2.28 -7.46
C GLU A 71 1.40 2.91 -8.07
N VAL A 72 1.40 4.24 -8.28
CA VAL A 72 0.19 4.91 -8.75
C VAL A 72 -0.16 4.58 -10.20
N LEU A 73 0.83 4.23 -11.02
CA LEU A 73 0.66 3.83 -12.41
C LEU A 73 0.43 2.32 -12.58
N ALA A 74 0.57 1.52 -11.51
CA ALA A 74 0.35 0.08 -11.56
C ALA A 74 -1.04 -0.30 -12.12
N ARG A 75 -2.05 0.51 -11.86
CA ARG A 75 -3.42 0.33 -12.36
C ARG A 75 -3.56 0.40 -13.89
N PHE A 76 -2.59 1.00 -14.59
CA PHE A 76 -2.57 1.12 -16.05
C PHE A 76 -1.71 0.05 -16.71
N ARG A 77 -1.08 -0.84 -15.94
CA ARG A 77 -0.35 -1.97 -16.50
C ARG A 77 -1.33 -2.90 -17.20
N PRO A 78 -1.01 -3.35 -18.42
CA PRO A 78 -1.83 -4.34 -19.10
C PRO A 78 -1.84 -5.63 -18.26
N ASP A 79 -3.03 -6.18 -18.07
CA ASP A 79 -3.18 -7.56 -17.63
C ASP A 79 -3.01 -8.46 -18.85
N LEU A 80 -1.83 -9.05 -19.00
CA LEU A 80 -1.49 -9.86 -20.17
C LEU A 80 -2.39 -11.10 -20.30
N ALA A 81 -2.93 -11.63 -19.17
CA ALA A 81 -3.86 -12.74 -19.23
C ALA A 81 -5.20 -12.27 -19.84
N LEU A 82 -5.71 -11.14 -19.36
CA LEU A 82 -6.93 -10.54 -19.90
C LEU A 82 -6.77 -10.11 -21.36
N VAL A 83 -5.62 -9.53 -21.73
CA VAL A 83 -5.34 -9.17 -23.14
C VAL A 83 -5.40 -10.40 -24.04
N ASN A 84 -4.77 -11.51 -23.63
CA ASN A 84 -4.79 -12.76 -24.41
C ASN A 84 -6.21 -13.38 -24.51
N GLU A 85 -7.03 -13.22 -23.47
CA GLU A 85 -8.43 -13.67 -23.51
C GLU A 85 -9.26 -12.79 -24.43
N LEU A 86 -9.02 -11.49 -24.46
CA LEU A 86 -9.75 -10.52 -25.30
C LEU A 86 -9.33 -10.61 -26.78
N ASP A 87 -8.10 -11.00 -27.09
CA ASP A 87 -7.62 -11.19 -28.48
C ASP A 87 -8.46 -12.21 -29.28
N GLY A 88 -9.18 -13.09 -28.58
CA GLY A 88 -10.14 -14.03 -29.18
C GLY A 88 -11.56 -13.49 -29.42
N ILE A 89 -11.87 -12.28 -28.96
CA ILE A 89 -13.17 -11.64 -29.10
C ILE A 89 -13.20 -10.80 -30.38
N ILE A 90 -14.16 -11.09 -31.26
CA ILE A 90 -14.40 -10.28 -32.46
C ILE A 90 -15.14 -9.03 -32.00
N GLU A 91 -14.47 -7.88 -32.03
CA GLU A 91 -15.09 -6.59 -31.68
C GLU A 91 -16.01 -6.11 -32.82
N ASP A 92 -17.18 -5.58 -32.45
CA ASP A 92 -18.04 -4.86 -33.38
C ASP A 92 -17.43 -3.47 -33.66
N PRO A 93 -17.42 -2.97 -34.92
CA PRO A 93 -16.94 -1.63 -35.24
C PRO A 93 -17.52 -0.49 -34.42
N ASP A 94 -18.74 -0.67 -33.89
CA ASP A 94 -19.43 0.33 -33.06
C ASP A 94 -19.08 0.24 -31.56
N ASP A 95 -18.41 -0.81 -31.11
CA ASP A 95 -18.03 -0.99 -29.70
C ASP A 95 -17.11 0.12 -29.19
N HIS A 96 -16.18 0.60 -30.02
CA HIS A 96 -15.27 1.69 -29.68
C HIS A 96 -15.99 3.04 -29.42
N VAL A 97 -17.16 3.24 -30.02
CA VAL A 97 -17.97 4.46 -29.85
C VAL A 97 -18.76 4.39 -28.54
N VAL A 98 -19.32 3.20 -28.24
CA VAL A 98 -20.16 2.98 -27.06
C VAL A 98 -19.31 2.75 -25.80
N TYR A 99 -18.17 2.08 -25.93
CA TYR A 99 -17.25 1.73 -24.83
C TYR A 99 -15.82 2.20 -25.13
N PRO A 100 -15.55 3.51 -25.07
CA PRO A 100 -14.21 4.03 -25.32
C PRO A 100 -13.24 3.53 -24.24
N THR A 101 -12.50 2.49 -24.53
CA THR A 101 -11.47 1.95 -23.65
C THR A 101 -10.15 2.65 -23.88
N SER A 102 -9.45 3.02 -22.80
CA SER A 102 -8.06 3.42 -22.93
C SER A 102 -7.23 2.19 -23.28
N ALA A 103 -6.43 2.28 -24.34
CA ALA A 103 -5.54 1.17 -24.71
C ALA A 103 -4.68 0.72 -23.51
N PRO A 104 -4.47 -0.58 -23.30
CA PRO A 104 -3.66 -1.10 -22.21
C PRO A 104 -2.26 -0.45 -22.19
N GLY A 105 -1.80 -0.06 -21.01
CA GLY A 105 -0.50 0.59 -20.84
C GLY A 105 -0.47 2.10 -21.11
N ILE A 106 -1.58 2.69 -21.54
CA ILE A 106 -1.70 4.15 -21.73
C ILE A 106 -2.22 4.83 -20.47
N VAL A 107 -1.52 5.87 -20.03
CA VAL A 107 -1.97 6.73 -18.93
C VAL A 107 -2.75 7.90 -19.51
N PRO A 108 -4.08 8.02 -19.26
CA PRO A 108 -4.87 9.12 -19.79
C PRO A 108 -4.39 10.48 -19.29
N ARG A 109 -4.36 11.46 -20.17
CA ARG A 109 -4.00 12.85 -19.81
C ARG A 109 -4.91 13.42 -18.72
N SER A 110 -6.19 13.08 -18.74
CA SER A 110 -7.16 13.45 -17.70
C SER A 110 -6.79 12.92 -16.31
N TRP A 111 -6.08 11.78 -16.24
CA TRP A 111 -5.55 11.27 -14.99
C TRP A 111 -4.29 12.00 -14.55
N LEU A 112 -3.43 12.44 -15.48
CA LEU A 112 -2.16 13.12 -15.17
C LEU A 112 -2.37 14.56 -14.73
N LEU A 113 -3.21 15.32 -15.44
CA LEU A 113 -3.37 16.76 -15.26
C LEU A 113 -3.70 17.20 -13.82
N PRO A 114 -4.58 16.52 -13.07
CA PRO A 114 -4.92 16.94 -11.72
C PRO A 114 -3.88 16.50 -10.67
N ARG A 115 -2.78 15.87 -11.06
CA ARG A 115 -1.79 15.33 -10.13
C ARG A 115 -0.45 16.05 -10.23
N THR A 116 0.30 15.97 -9.14
CA THR A 116 1.69 16.43 -9.08
C THR A 116 2.49 15.55 -8.13
N ALA A 117 3.79 15.47 -8.36
CA ALA A 117 4.73 14.85 -7.45
C ALA A 117 5.34 15.92 -6.54
N THR A 118 5.53 15.58 -5.30
CA THR A 118 6.12 16.47 -4.28
C THR A 118 6.93 15.68 -3.27
N THR A 119 7.79 16.39 -2.55
CA THR A 119 8.53 15.84 -1.40
C THR A 119 7.99 16.42 -0.09
N GLY A 120 8.20 15.69 0.99
CA GLY A 120 7.95 16.14 2.35
C GLY A 120 8.89 15.42 3.32
N THR A 121 8.98 15.93 4.53
CA THR A 121 9.71 15.28 5.61
C THR A 121 8.71 14.49 6.47
N LEU A 122 8.95 13.20 6.59
CA LEU A 122 8.14 12.31 7.41
C LEU A 122 8.81 12.18 8.79
N ILE A 123 8.07 12.53 9.83
CA ILE A 123 8.49 12.50 11.23
C ILE A 123 7.54 11.57 11.97
N GLY A 124 8.05 10.77 12.89
CA GLY A 124 7.27 9.84 13.70
C GLY A 124 7.84 8.42 13.70
N THR A 125 7.09 7.50 14.29
CA THR A 125 7.47 6.08 14.47
C THR A 125 6.63 5.19 13.55
N PHE A 126 7.31 4.46 12.67
CA PHE A 126 6.67 3.62 11.66
C PHE A 126 7.01 2.15 11.87
N CYS A 127 5.99 1.30 11.96
CA CYS A 127 6.18 -0.14 12.06
C CYS A 127 6.78 -0.68 10.76
N ALA A 128 7.96 -1.31 10.83
CA ALA A 128 8.58 -2.03 9.71
C ALA A 128 7.90 -3.40 9.57
N VAL A 129 6.72 -3.43 8.96
CA VAL A 129 5.77 -4.55 9.02
C VAL A 129 6.29 -5.83 8.34
N THR A 130 7.23 -5.72 7.39
CA THR A 130 7.85 -6.89 6.72
C THR A 130 9.20 -7.29 7.33
N ASN A 131 9.62 -6.67 8.43
CA ASN A 131 10.82 -7.06 9.16
C ASN A 131 10.58 -8.39 9.90
N SER A 132 11.60 -9.23 9.98
CA SER A 132 11.50 -10.57 10.60
C SER A 132 11.06 -10.53 12.07
N THR A 133 11.57 -9.55 12.85
CA THR A 133 11.16 -9.35 14.25
C THR A 133 9.67 -9.04 14.35
N THR A 134 9.20 -8.09 13.52
CA THR A 134 7.77 -7.75 13.46
C THR A 134 6.92 -8.93 13.03
N LEU A 135 7.35 -9.65 11.99
CA LEU A 135 6.63 -10.83 11.50
C LEU A 135 6.55 -11.93 12.56
N SER A 136 7.61 -12.16 13.35
CA SER A 136 7.57 -13.15 14.44
C SER A 136 6.54 -12.80 15.51
N THR A 137 6.36 -11.52 15.80
CA THR A 137 5.34 -11.03 16.77
C THR A 137 3.92 -11.08 16.18
N LEU A 138 3.75 -10.69 14.91
CA LEU A 138 2.41 -10.63 14.30
C LEU A 138 1.90 -12.00 13.81
N ARG A 139 2.79 -12.93 13.45
CA ARG A 139 2.43 -14.22 12.90
C ARG A 139 1.47 -15.02 13.82
N PRO A 140 1.70 -15.17 15.14
CA PRO A 140 0.75 -15.85 16.01
C PRO A 140 -0.65 -15.24 16.01
N LEU A 141 -0.76 -13.93 15.81
CA LEU A 141 -2.01 -13.19 15.83
C LEU A 141 -2.80 -13.36 14.53
N PHE A 142 -2.12 -13.40 13.37
CA PHE A 142 -2.74 -13.30 12.06
C PHE A 142 -2.61 -14.55 11.18
N LEU A 143 -1.85 -15.57 11.60
CA LEU A 143 -1.70 -16.81 10.84
C LEU A 143 -3.05 -17.47 10.54
N GLY A 144 -3.92 -17.60 11.56
CA GLY A 144 -5.24 -18.19 11.37
C GLY A 144 -6.11 -17.44 10.36
N GLN A 145 -5.96 -16.13 10.26
CA GLN A 145 -6.66 -15.33 9.27
C GLN A 145 -6.03 -15.51 7.88
N ALA A 146 -4.70 -15.51 7.76
CA ALA A 146 -4.00 -15.78 6.50
C ALA A 146 -4.42 -17.13 5.91
N LEU A 147 -4.44 -18.19 6.72
CA LEU A 147 -4.88 -19.53 6.30
C LEU A 147 -6.35 -19.54 5.83
N ARG A 148 -7.26 -18.85 6.52
CA ARG A 148 -8.67 -18.72 6.07
C ARG A 148 -8.80 -18.03 4.72
N TYR A 149 -7.85 -17.18 4.35
CA TYR A 149 -7.79 -16.52 3.03
C TYR A 149 -7.05 -17.35 1.97
N GLY A 150 -6.68 -18.61 2.29
CA GLY A 150 -5.98 -19.50 1.36
C GLY A 150 -4.49 -19.21 1.19
N LEU A 151 -3.90 -18.40 2.08
CA LEU A 151 -2.47 -18.15 2.08
C LEU A 151 -1.75 -19.26 2.87
N PRO A 152 -0.56 -19.71 2.44
CA PRO A 152 0.15 -20.80 3.12
C PRO A 152 0.72 -20.40 4.48
N ASP A 153 0.99 -19.09 4.69
CA ASP A 153 1.57 -18.55 5.91
C ASP A 153 1.25 -17.05 6.07
N PHE A 154 1.56 -16.50 7.24
CA PHE A 154 1.63 -15.05 7.48
C PHE A 154 3.10 -14.62 7.45
N ASP A 155 3.56 -14.16 6.32
CA ASP A 155 4.93 -13.73 6.05
C ASP A 155 5.01 -12.45 5.22
N ALA A 156 6.23 -12.04 4.87
CA ALA A 156 6.43 -10.85 4.04
C ALA A 156 5.82 -11.00 2.63
N ALA A 157 5.72 -12.21 2.09
CA ALA A 157 5.12 -12.45 0.79
C ALA A 157 3.60 -12.27 0.88
N ALA A 158 2.94 -12.81 1.90
CA ALA A 158 1.52 -12.64 2.17
C ALA A 158 1.15 -11.14 2.28
N LEU A 159 1.96 -10.35 2.98
CA LEU A 159 1.74 -8.89 3.12
C LEU A 159 1.98 -8.09 1.84
N ARG A 160 2.71 -8.64 0.86
CA ARG A 160 2.93 -8.00 -0.46
C ARG A 160 1.83 -8.30 -1.47
N LEU A 161 1.05 -9.34 -1.28
CA LEU A 161 -0.02 -9.69 -2.21
C LEU A 161 -1.05 -8.57 -2.31
N ALA A 162 -1.54 -8.34 -3.54
CA ALA A 162 -2.57 -7.35 -3.79
C ALA A 162 -3.93 -7.75 -3.19
N LYS A 163 -4.16 -9.04 -3.03
CA LYS A 163 -5.36 -9.65 -2.45
C LYS A 163 -4.97 -10.85 -1.59
N PRO A 164 -5.70 -11.15 -0.49
CA PRO A 164 -6.84 -10.38 0.02
C PRO A 164 -6.38 -9.12 0.79
N ARG A 165 -6.96 -7.98 0.49
CA ARG A 165 -6.67 -6.71 1.22
C ARG A 165 -7.07 -6.77 2.69
N ALA A 166 -8.09 -7.54 3.01
CA ALA A 166 -8.59 -7.69 4.37
C ALA A 166 -7.50 -8.14 5.37
N LEU A 167 -6.48 -8.90 4.94
CA LEU A 167 -5.38 -9.28 5.81
C LEU A 167 -4.55 -8.05 6.24
N THR A 168 -4.09 -7.26 5.28
CA THR A 168 -3.27 -6.07 5.56
C THR A 168 -4.08 -4.97 6.25
N GLN A 169 -5.36 -4.84 5.94
CA GLN A 169 -6.28 -3.93 6.61
C GLN A 169 -6.47 -4.30 8.08
N THR A 170 -6.65 -5.58 8.41
CA THR A 170 -6.75 -6.04 9.81
C THR A 170 -5.44 -5.81 10.57
N VAL A 171 -4.29 -6.06 9.95
CA VAL A 171 -2.98 -5.74 10.54
C VAL A 171 -2.84 -4.24 10.79
N SER A 172 -3.26 -3.41 9.84
CA SER A 172 -3.23 -1.94 9.97
C SER A 172 -4.09 -1.46 11.13
N SER A 173 -5.32 -1.98 11.26
CA SER A 173 -6.23 -1.64 12.35
C SER A 173 -5.67 -2.06 13.72
N PHE A 174 -5.04 -3.23 13.82
CA PHE A 174 -4.34 -3.67 15.03
C PHE A 174 -3.20 -2.72 15.40
N LEU A 175 -2.35 -2.34 14.45
CA LEU A 175 -1.24 -1.42 14.69
C LEU A 175 -1.75 -0.02 15.09
N TYR A 176 -2.82 0.47 14.46
CA TYR A 176 -3.46 1.74 14.81
C TYR A 176 -3.98 1.73 16.25
N GLY A 177 -4.60 0.63 16.69
CA GLY A 177 -5.10 0.47 18.07
C GLY A 177 -4.01 0.18 19.11
N THR A 178 -2.75 -0.06 18.68
CA THR A 178 -1.66 -0.38 19.62
C THR A 178 -1.18 0.89 20.33
N THR A 179 -1.17 0.84 21.66
CA THR A 179 -0.72 1.97 22.50
C THR A 179 0.43 1.57 23.42
N ILE A 180 1.29 2.53 23.73
CA ILE A 180 2.33 2.41 24.76
C ILE A 180 2.16 3.58 25.73
N ARG A 181 1.96 3.27 27.00
CA ARG A 181 1.72 4.27 28.07
C ARG A 181 0.53 5.21 27.77
N GLY A 182 -0.46 4.72 27.02
CA GLY A 182 -1.65 5.48 26.64
C GLY A 182 -1.53 6.33 25.38
N GLU A 183 -0.35 6.38 24.76
CA GLU A 183 -0.11 7.08 23.49
C GLU A 183 -0.07 6.09 22.32
N ALA A 184 -0.39 6.54 21.11
CA ALA A 184 -0.28 5.72 19.91
C ALA A 184 1.17 5.24 19.72
N ALA A 185 1.35 3.93 19.52
CA ALA A 185 2.68 3.35 19.35
C ALA A 185 3.29 3.64 17.97
N PHE A 186 2.44 3.87 16.97
CA PHE A 186 2.88 4.03 15.58
C PHE A 186 2.11 5.14 14.88
N ASP A 187 2.81 5.93 14.07
CA ASP A 187 2.24 6.92 13.16
C ASP A 187 1.90 6.32 11.79
N GLY A 188 2.34 5.10 11.53
CA GLY A 188 2.07 4.39 10.30
C GLY A 188 2.86 3.10 10.12
N VAL A 189 2.84 2.60 8.89
CA VAL A 189 3.54 1.37 8.51
C VAL A 189 4.55 1.64 7.40
N GLN A 190 5.73 1.00 7.50
CA GLN A 190 6.68 0.89 6.41
C GLN A 190 6.63 -0.51 5.84
N PHE A 191 6.45 -0.63 4.54
CA PHE A 191 6.39 -1.91 3.84
C PHE A 191 7.14 -1.83 2.51
N GLN A 192 7.58 -2.99 2.01
CA GLN A 192 8.14 -3.09 0.66
C GLN A 192 7.00 -3.26 -0.34
N SER A 193 7.01 -2.39 -1.36
CA SER A 193 6.07 -2.51 -2.47
C SER A 193 6.32 -3.78 -3.30
N SER A 194 5.25 -4.39 -3.80
CA SER A 194 5.31 -5.46 -4.80
C SER A 194 5.97 -5.02 -6.11
N SER A 195 5.99 -3.69 -6.35
CA SER A 195 6.53 -3.06 -7.56
C SER A 195 7.99 -2.64 -7.44
N SER A 196 8.59 -2.71 -6.24
CA SER A 196 10.01 -2.40 -6.05
C SER A 196 10.86 -3.56 -6.54
N PRO A 197 11.85 -3.33 -7.42
CA PRO A 197 12.82 -4.37 -7.74
C PRO A 197 13.52 -4.81 -6.45
N ALA A 198 13.72 -6.11 -6.28
CA ALA A 198 14.54 -6.62 -5.19
C ALA A 198 15.93 -6.00 -5.31
N THR A 199 16.30 -5.16 -4.37
CA THR A 199 17.68 -4.68 -4.25
C THR A 199 18.51 -5.87 -3.77
N GLY A 200 19.02 -6.64 -4.73
CA GLY A 200 20.06 -7.61 -4.49
C GLY A 200 21.32 -6.84 -4.12
N THR A 201 21.68 -6.80 -2.85
CA THR A 201 23.03 -6.49 -2.43
C THR A 201 23.91 -7.70 -2.77
N ASN A 202 24.44 -7.73 -3.97
CA ASN A 202 25.66 -8.47 -4.23
C ASN A 202 26.78 -7.70 -3.54
N SER A 203 27.20 -8.15 -2.38
CA SER A 203 28.51 -7.82 -1.84
C SER A 203 29.54 -8.82 -2.39
N PRO A 204 30.72 -8.35 -2.79
CA PRO A 204 31.80 -9.17 -3.33
C PRO A 204 32.37 -10.12 -2.28
#